data_5a2a155a31bf6be920e7e79ca4bbca9c
#
_entry.id   5a2a155a31bf6be920e7e79ca4bbca9c
#
_cell.length_a   1.000
_cell.length_b   1.000
_cell.length_c   1.000
_cell.angle_alpha   90.00
_cell.angle_beta   90.00
_cell.angle_gamma   90.00
#
_symmetry.space_group_name_H-M   'P 1'
#
loop_
_entity.id
_entity.type
_entity.pdbx_description
1 polymer ?
#
loop_
_entity_poly.entity_id
_entity_poly.type
_entity_poly.pdbx_seq_one_letter_code
_entity_poly.pdbx_strand_id
1 'polypeptide(L)'
;FPARGAICSATRAGLVTGRYQQRAGIEAVIHPRAAHPEHRKGLHDSEVTFAELFKAAGYTTGLVGKWHLGYAKETPRYHPMNHGFDYFMGYVSGNIDYINHWGDHMQHDWWHGRKET
;
A
#
# COMPACT_ATOMS: atom_id res chain seq x y z
N PHE A 1 5.93 18.07 4.99
CA PHE A 1 6.53 17.01 4.18
C PHE A 1 6.27 17.27 2.68
N PRO A 2 7.30 17.52 1.86
CA PRO A 2 7.09 17.66 0.43
C PRO A 2 6.76 16.31 -0.21
N ALA A 3 5.80 16.28 -1.12
CA ALA A 3 5.47 15.09 -1.89
C ALA A 3 6.69 14.68 -2.75
N ARG A 4 6.99 13.38 -2.76
CA ARG A 4 8.14 12.83 -3.49
C ARG A 4 7.84 12.50 -4.95
N GLY A 5 6.58 12.59 -5.34
CA GLY A 5 6.12 12.34 -6.70
C GLY A 5 4.75 12.95 -6.94
N ALA A 6 4.37 13.07 -8.20
CA ALA A 6 3.10 13.67 -8.62
C ALA A 6 1.89 12.72 -8.47
N ILE A 7 2.12 11.44 -8.12
CA ILE A 7 1.10 10.39 -8.11
C ILE A 7 1.13 9.59 -6.80
N CYS A 8 0.00 8.97 -6.48
CA CYS A 8 -0.28 8.33 -5.20
C CYS A 8 0.77 7.32 -4.75
N SER A 9 1.04 6.29 -5.55
CA SER A 9 1.95 5.20 -5.16
C SER A 9 3.38 5.70 -4.93
N ALA A 10 3.89 6.55 -5.79
CA ALA A 10 5.24 7.13 -5.66
C ALA A 10 5.39 7.95 -4.37
N THR A 11 4.45 8.85 -4.09
CA THR A 11 4.46 9.66 -2.86
C THR A 11 4.33 8.79 -1.62
N ARG A 12 3.46 7.77 -1.65
CA ARG A 12 3.27 6.85 -0.52
C ARG A 12 4.50 6.01 -0.25
N ALA A 13 5.16 5.50 -1.30
CA ALA A 13 6.43 4.79 -1.16
C ALA A 13 7.48 5.67 -0.49
N GLY A 14 7.64 6.89 -0.95
CA GLY A 14 8.56 7.85 -0.34
C GLY A 14 8.24 8.15 1.13
N LEU A 15 6.95 8.28 1.47
CA LEU A 15 6.50 8.53 2.84
C LEU A 15 6.84 7.34 3.77
N VAL A 16 6.47 6.12 3.39
CA VAL A 16 6.62 4.96 4.28
C VAL A 16 8.06 4.49 4.41
N THR A 17 8.92 4.72 3.39
CA THR A 17 10.32 4.29 3.39
C THR A 17 11.31 5.38 3.78
N GLY A 18 10.91 6.65 3.73
CA GLY A 18 11.83 7.78 3.90
C GLY A 18 12.83 7.94 2.77
N ARG A 19 12.66 7.22 1.66
CA ARG A 19 13.54 7.21 0.49
C ARG A 19 12.87 7.84 -0.71
N TYR A 20 13.65 8.26 -1.70
CA TYR A 20 13.09 8.61 -3.01
C TYR A 20 12.37 7.39 -3.61
N GLN A 21 11.20 7.62 -4.20
CA GLN A 21 10.35 6.55 -4.74
C GLN A 21 11.07 5.70 -5.81
N GLN A 22 11.98 6.28 -6.56
CA GLN A 22 12.79 5.55 -7.55
C GLN A 22 13.67 4.49 -6.88
N ARG A 23 14.20 4.80 -5.68
CA ARG A 23 14.99 3.84 -4.90
C ARG A 23 14.13 2.74 -4.27
N ALA A 24 12.88 3.04 -3.98
CA ALA A 24 11.91 2.05 -3.51
C ALA A 24 11.29 1.22 -4.65
N GLY A 25 11.66 1.50 -5.92
CA GLY A 25 11.18 0.77 -7.08
C GLY A 25 9.76 1.11 -7.51
N ILE A 26 9.20 2.23 -7.02
CA ILE A 26 7.83 2.66 -7.35
C ILE A 26 7.88 4.04 -8.00
N GLU A 27 8.13 4.06 -9.29
CA GLU A 27 8.22 5.30 -10.07
C GLU A 27 6.88 5.75 -10.66
N ALA A 28 5.95 4.82 -10.83
CA ALA A 28 4.65 5.04 -11.44
C ALA A 28 3.51 4.61 -10.51
N VAL A 29 2.28 4.98 -10.87
CA VAL A 29 1.10 4.48 -10.19
C VAL A 29 0.97 2.97 -10.38
N ILE A 30 0.64 2.26 -9.31
CA ILE A 30 0.30 0.84 -9.40
C ILE A 30 -1.09 0.75 -10.05
N HIS A 31 -1.13 0.18 -11.25
CA HIS A 31 -2.27 0.30 -12.14
C HIS A 31 -3.43 -0.62 -11.70
N PRO A 32 -4.70 -0.15 -11.76
CA PRO A 32 -5.85 -0.94 -11.31
C PRO A 32 -6.17 -2.16 -12.19
N ARG A 33 -5.80 -2.15 -13.47
CA ARG A 33 -6.11 -3.26 -14.39
C ARG A 33 -5.10 -4.39 -14.25
N ALA A 34 -5.56 -5.59 -13.93
CA ALA A 34 -4.73 -6.78 -13.75
C ALA A 34 -3.85 -7.13 -14.96
N ALA A 35 -4.29 -6.82 -16.18
CA ALA A 35 -3.54 -7.03 -17.41
C ALA A 35 -2.38 -6.03 -17.62
N HIS A 36 -2.37 -4.92 -16.88
CA HIS A 36 -1.33 -3.91 -17.04
C HIS A 36 -0.05 -4.33 -16.28
N PRO A 37 1.16 -4.17 -16.87
CA PRO A 37 2.42 -4.55 -16.20
C PRO A 37 2.62 -3.94 -14.81
N GLU A 38 2.21 -2.69 -14.62
CA GLU A 38 2.34 -1.98 -13.34
C GLU A 38 1.38 -2.49 -12.25
N HIS A 39 0.37 -3.29 -12.59
CA HIS A 39 -0.57 -3.84 -11.60
C HIS A 39 0.11 -4.81 -10.62
N ARG A 40 1.09 -5.57 -11.08
CA ARG A 40 1.78 -6.57 -10.25
C ARG A 40 2.92 -6.01 -9.41
N LYS A 41 3.19 -4.72 -9.53
CA LYS A 41 4.19 -4.03 -8.71
C LYS A 41 3.65 -3.69 -7.32
N GLY A 42 4.56 -3.50 -6.41
CA GLY A 42 4.25 -3.11 -5.04
C GLY A 42 5.52 -2.83 -4.26
N LEU A 43 5.34 -2.47 -2.99
CA LEU A 43 6.45 -2.20 -2.10
C LEU A 43 7.24 -3.49 -1.84
N HIS A 44 8.52 -3.46 -2.17
CA HIS A 44 9.40 -4.62 -2.05
C HIS A 44 9.64 -5.00 -0.59
N ASP A 45 9.74 -6.30 -0.29
CA ASP A 45 9.94 -6.80 1.07
C ASP A 45 11.26 -6.33 1.69
N SER A 46 12.26 -6.00 0.87
CA SER A 46 13.55 -5.46 1.31
C SER A 46 13.49 -3.99 1.76
N GLU A 47 12.40 -3.28 1.46
CA GLU A 47 12.22 -1.90 1.90
C GLU A 47 11.83 -1.86 3.37
N VAL A 48 12.57 -1.08 4.15
CA VAL A 48 12.28 -0.85 5.56
C VAL A 48 11.33 0.34 5.69
N THR A 49 10.17 0.11 6.27
CA THR A 49 9.17 1.16 6.51
C THR A 49 9.35 1.79 7.90
N PHE A 50 8.84 3.01 8.07
CA PHE A 50 8.81 3.62 9.41
C PHE A 50 8.00 2.77 10.41
N ALA A 51 6.97 2.04 9.95
CA ALA A 51 6.19 1.15 10.79
C ALA A 51 7.06 -0.01 11.35
N GLU A 52 7.94 -0.57 10.52
CA GLU A 52 8.90 -1.60 10.99
C GLU A 52 9.87 -1.04 12.02
N LEU A 53 10.34 0.19 11.85
CA LEU A 53 11.22 0.85 12.82
C LEU A 53 10.51 1.11 14.16
N PHE A 54 9.27 1.62 14.13
CA PHE A 54 8.48 1.80 15.34
C PHE A 54 8.16 0.49 16.03
N LYS A 55 7.83 -0.55 15.26
CA LYS A 55 7.59 -1.88 15.80
C LYS A 55 8.83 -2.44 16.49
N ALA A 56 9.99 -2.30 15.89
CA ALA A 56 11.27 -2.71 16.49
C ALA A 56 11.58 -1.94 17.79
N ALA A 57 11.09 -0.70 17.92
CA ALA A 57 11.20 0.09 19.14
C ALA A 57 10.12 -0.22 20.20
N GLY A 58 9.25 -1.21 19.96
CA GLY A 58 8.23 -1.67 20.91
C GLY A 58 6.85 -1.02 20.74
N TYR A 59 6.63 -0.26 19.68
CA TYR A 59 5.31 0.31 19.38
C TYR A 59 4.40 -0.70 18.70
N THR A 60 3.11 -0.62 18.97
CA THR A 60 2.07 -1.23 18.15
C THR A 60 1.73 -0.29 17.01
N THR A 61 1.67 -0.81 15.79
CA THR A 61 1.52 -0.02 14.58
C THR A 61 0.21 -0.33 13.87
N GLY A 62 -0.48 0.71 13.41
CA GLY A 62 -1.74 0.55 12.67
C GLY A 62 -1.82 1.46 11.46
N LEU A 63 -2.41 0.96 10.39
CA LEU A 63 -2.77 1.72 9.21
C LEU A 63 -4.28 1.73 9.03
N VAL A 64 -4.86 2.92 8.93
CA VAL A 64 -6.27 3.09 8.58
C VAL A 64 -6.36 3.92 7.30
N GLY A 65 -7.07 3.39 6.30
CA GLY A 65 -7.30 4.07 5.04
C GLY A 65 -6.59 3.43 3.84
N LYS A 66 -6.18 4.26 2.89
CA LYS A 66 -5.59 3.85 1.60
C LYS A 66 -4.14 3.36 1.74
N TRP A 67 -3.86 2.18 1.18
CA TRP A 67 -2.50 1.65 1.03
C TRP A 67 -1.85 2.05 -0.30
N HIS A 68 -2.32 1.51 -1.39
CA HIS A 68 -1.86 1.72 -2.77
C HIS A 68 -0.35 1.49 -3.00
N LEU A 69 0.21 0.53 -2.30
CA LEU A 69 1.58 0.04 -2.49
C LEU A 69 1.62 -1.46 -2.83
N GLY A 70 0.60 -1.92 -3.52
CA GLY A 70 0.42 -3.27 -4.05
C GLY A 70 -1.00 -3.79 -3.87
N TYR A 71 -1.50 -4.49 -4.88
CA TYR A 71 -2.82 -5.14 -4.84
C TYR A 71 -2.68 -6.48 -4.11
N ALA A 72 -2.98 -6.46 -2.82
CA ALA A 72 -2.73 -7.58 -1.92
C ALA A 72 -3.58 -8.82 -2.22
N LYS A 73 -4.69 -8.66 -2.93
CA LYS A 73 -5.58 -9.77 -3.33
C LYS A 73 -4.87 -10.70 -4.32
N GLU A 74 -4.23 -10.13 -5.34
CA GLU A 74 -3.48 -10.86 -6.35
C GLU A 74 -2.05 -11.16 -5.91
N THR A 75 -1.48 -10.32 -5.06
CA THR A 75 -0.11 -10.46 -4.58
C THR A 75 -0.05 -10.21 -3.07
N PRO A 76 -0.41 -11.23 -2.26
CA PRO A 76 -0.57 -11.06 -0.79
C PRO A 76 0.67 -10.54 -0.06
N ARG A 77 1.88 -10.73 -0.60
CA ARG A 77 3.11 -10.21 0.01
C ARG A 77 3.12 -8.69 0.14
N TYR A 78 2.35 -7.97 -0.70
CA TYR A 78 2.26 -6.51 -0.65
C TYR A 78 1.26 -5.98 0.37
N HIS A 79 0.63 -6.85 1.14
CA HIS A 79 -0.31 -6.44 2.18
C HIS A 79 0.38 -5.58 3.24
N PRO A 80 -0.24 -4.49 3.72
CA PRO A 80 0.40 -3.58 4.69
C PRO A 80 0.92 -4.28 5.96
N MET A 81 0.23 -5.31 6.42
CA MET A 81 0.68 -6.08 7.60
C MET A 81 1.93 -6.94 7.35
N ASN A 82 2.45 -6.97 6.13
CA ASN A 82 3.77 -7.53 5.81
C ASN A 82 4.86 -6.45 5.78
N HIS A 83 4.49 -5.20 5.99
CA HIS A 83 5.37 -4.04 5.94
C HIS A 83 5.39 -3.25 7.26
N GLY A 84 5.29 -3.95 8.38
CA GLY A 84 5.46 -3.42 9.72
C GLY A 84 4.19 -2.97 10.42
N PHE A 85 3.02 -3.05 9.80
CA PHE A 85 1.76 -2.73 10.45
C PHE A 85 1.16 -3.97 11.14
N ASP A 86 0.83 -3.83 12.43
CA ASP A 86 0.17 -4.86 13.23
C ASP A 86 -1.34 -4.91 12.99
N TYR A 87 -1.90 -3.78 12.55
CA TYR A 87 -3.31 -3.61 12.26
C TYR A 87 -3.50 -2.89 10.93
N PHE A 88 -4.51 -3.29 10.19
CA PHE A 88 -4.94 -2.61 8.97
C PHE A 88 -6.47 -2.55 8.88
N MET A 89 -6.99 -1.39 8.54
CA MET A 89 -8.40 -1.22 8.18
C MET A 89 -8.48 -0.21 7.03
N GLY A 90 -8.95 -0.66 5.86
CA GLY A 90 -9.00 0.21 4.69
C GLY A 90 -8.98 -0.55 3.38
N TYR A 91 -8.35 0.03 2.37
CA TYR A 91 -8.31 -0.50 1.02
C TYR A 91 -6.90 -0.45 0.43
N VAL A 92 -6.61 -1.40 -0.46
CA VAL A 92 -5.28 -1.54 -1.06
C VAL A 92 -5.18 -0.91 -2.46
N SER A 93 -6.30 -0.64 -3.09
CA SER A 93 -6.38 -0.02 -4.42
C SER A 93 -6.13 1.49 -4.41
N GLY A 94 -6.13 2.08 -5.60
CA GLY A 94 -5.91 3.52 -5.79
C GLY A 94 -7.08 4.39 -5.33
N ASN A 95 -8.28 3.88 -5.46
CA ASN A 95 -9.51 4.57 -5.08
C ASN A 95 -10.64 3.57 -4.85
N ILE A 96 -11.60 3.92 -4.00
CA ILE A 96 -12.82 3.15 -3.78
C ILE A 96 -14.04 4.05 -3.73
N ASP A 97 -15.21 3.49 -3.99
CA ASP A 97 -16.47 4.08 -3.60
C ASP A 97 -16.66 3.93 -2.08
N TYR A 98 -16.91 5.04 -1.39
CA TYR A 98 -16.95 5.06 0.08
C TYR A 98 -18.23 4.45 0.69
N ILE A 99 -19.21 4.09 -0.14
CA ILE A 99 -20.47 3.48 0.31
C ILE A 99 -20.44 1.98 0.10
N ASN A 100 -20.10 1.53 -1.11
CA ASN A 100 -20.14 0.11 -1.47
C ASN A 100 -18.76 -0.55 -1.47
N HIS A 101 -17.69 0.22 -1.29
CA HIS A 101 -16.29 -0.24 -1.22
C HIS A 101 -15.76 -0.92 -2.49
N TRP A 102 -16.36 -0.62 -3.63
CA TRP A 102 -15.82 -1.08 -4.91
C TRP A 102 -14.65 -0.21 -5.35
N GLY A 103 -13.55 -0.86 -5.66
CA GLY A 103 -12.34 -0.20 -6.14
C GLY A 103 -12.37 0.15 -7.62
N ASP A 104 -11.43 0.97 -8.04
CA ASP A 104 -11.22 1.36 -9.44
C ASP A 104 -10.80 0.19 -10.34
N HIS A 105 -10.42 -0.94 -9.76
CA HIS A 105 -10.15 -2.21 -10.44
C HIS A 105 -11.38 -3.12 -10.56
N MET A 106 -12.58 -2.56 -10.34
CA MET A 106 -13.87 -3.24 -10.46
C MET A 106 -14.04 -4.45 -9.55
N GLN A 107 -13.47 -4.39 -8.36
CA GLN A 107 -13.61 -5.39 -7.31
C GLN A 107 -13.89 -4.73 -5.97
N HIS A 108 -14.52 -5.47 -5.07
CA HIS A 108 -14.66 -5.03 -3.69
C HIS A 108 -13.29 -4.99 -3.03
N ASP A 109 -13.01 -3.94 -2.25
CA ASP A 109 -11.70 -3.69 -1.66
C ASP A 109 -11.82 -3.00 -0.31
N TRP A 110 -12.35 -3.73 0.66
CA TRP A 110 -12.34 -3.29 2.05
C TRP A 110 -11.78 -4.38 2.95
N TRP A 111 -10.85 -4.04 3.76
CA TRP A 111 -10.09 -4.97 4.57
C TRP A 111 -10.19 -4.65 6.06
N HIS A 112 -10.24 -5.70 6.86
CA HIS A 112 -10.05 -5.63 8.30
C HIS A 112 -8.99 -6.67 8.69
N GLY A 113 -7.83 -6.20 9.05
CA GLY A 113 -6.65 -7.05 9.17
C GLY A 113 -6.26 -7.64 7.82
N ARG A 114 -6.07 -8.94 7.76
CA ARG A 114 -5.74 -9.69 6.53
C ARG A 114 -6.95 -10.19 5.78
N LYS A 115 -8.14 -9.89 6.26
CA LYS A 115 -9.39 -10.39 5.70
C LYS A 115 -10.11 -9.27 4.96
N GLU A 116 -10.47 -9.55 3.71
CA GLU A 116 -11.41 -8.74 2.94
C GLU A 116 -12.83 -8.96 3.48
N THR A 117 -13.54 -7.89 3.72
CA THR A 117 -14.90 -7.94 4.32
C THR A 117 -15.98 -7.43 3.38
#